data_9f0d487a3a5af384931562a1e6bee46f
#
_entry.id   9f0d487a3a5af384931562a1e6bee46f
#
_cell.length_a   1.000
_cell.length_b   1.000
_cell.length_c   1.000
_cell.angle_alpha   90.00
_cell.angle_beta   90.00
_cell.angle_gamma   90.00
#
_symmetry.space_group_name_H-M   'P 1'
#
loop_
_entity.id
_entity.type
_entity.pdbx_description
1 polymer ?
#
loop_
_entity_poly.entity_id
_entity_poly.type
_entity_poly.pdbx_seq_one_letter_code
_entity_poly.pdbx_strand_id
1 'polypeptide(L)'
;VDRPGIGGSDRQPGRTFESWANDLLALADSFGAQHFAVSGWSEGGPWALAAASYLDPARLAHVTCIAGASYGTFGANWAARYQSSVDALGGRLALHFQPGFRLMYELLGLSATRFEASYLQALKQSIGVTDQEVLSDGEVCQSFLEASRECFRHGAEGLVADATMLYQAWPFDMATVTRPVHFWQGSDDKLVPEPINRTVADKTPGAIWHSIQGGGHFIALSHANEILAQVASDLAHAQT
;
A
#
# COMPACT_ATOMS: atom_id res chain seq x y z
N VAL A 1 -11.13 0.89 -1.64
CA VAL A 1 -11.34 2.14 -2.41
C VAL A 1 -10.25 2.27 -3.46
N ASP A 2 -10.64 2.47 -4.70
CA ASP A 2 -9.70 2.73 -5.80
C ASP A 2 -9.19 4.17 -5.70
N ARG A 3 -7.87 4.33 -5.73
CA ARG A 3 -7.26 5.66 -5.73
C ARG A 3 -7.45 6.34 -7.10
N PRO A 4 -7.39 7.68 -7.19
CA PRO A 4 -7.69 8.40 -8.43
C PRO A 4 -6.91 7.88 -9.65
N GLY A 5 -7.63 7.54 -10.72
CA GLY A 5 -7.09 7.00 -11.96
C GLY A 5 -6.75 5.51 -11.94
N ILE A 6 -7.12 4.79 -10.90
CA ILE A 6 -6.96 3.34 -10.74
C ILE A 6 -8.35 2.71 -10.67
N GLY A 7 -8.53 1.51 -11.24
CA GLY A 7 -9.78 0.76 -11.19
C GLY A 7 -10.98 1.57 -11.69
N GLY A 8 -12.01 1.69 -10.86
CA GLY A 8 -13.24 2.43 -11.18
C GLY A 8 -13.18 3.93 -10.94
N SER A 9 -12.07 4.46 -10.37
CA SER A 9 -11.97 5.87 -10.01
C SER A 9 -11.49 6.75 -11.16
N ASP A 10 -12.11 7.93 -11.30
CA ASP A 10 -11.70 8.96 -12.25
C ASP A 10 -10.29 9.48 -11.94
N ARG A 11 -9.64 10.00 -12.98
CA ARG A 11 -8.33 10.63 -12.84
C ARG A 11 -8.45 11.99 -12.16
N GLN A 12 -7.53 12.25 -11.22
CA GLN A 12 -7.38 13.53 -10.54
C GLN A 12 -5.98 14.10 -10.81
N PRO A 13 -5.81 14.92 -11.84
CA PRO A 13 -4.54 15.60 -12.12
C PRO A 13 -4.13 16.49 -10.95
N GLY A 14 -2.84 16.41 -10.56
CA GLY A 14 -2.33 17.21 -9.43
C GLY A 14 -2.76 16.71 -8.05
N ARG A 15 -3.25 15.46 -7.94
CA ARG A 15 -3.58 14.86 -6.63
C ARG A 15 -2.39 14.90 -5.68
N THR A 16 -2.69 14.98 -4.41
CA THR A 16 -1.74 14.95 -3.31
C THR A 16 -2.15 13.91 -2.27
N PHE A 17 -1.28 13.61 -1.32
CA PHE A 17 -1.66 12.79 -0.15
C PHE A 17 -2.78 13.44 0.67
N GLU A 18 -2.78 14.77 0.77
CA GLU A 18 -3.83 15.52 1.47
C GLU A 18 -5.17 15.44 0.73
N SER A 19 -5.18 15.62 -0.60
CA SER A 19 -6.42 15.50 -1.39
C SER A 19 -7.02 14.10 -1.29
N TRP A 20 -6.18 13.05 -1.26
CA TRP A 20 -6.63 11.68 -1.01
C TRP A 20 -7.26 11.50 0.38
N ALA A 21 -6.66 12.08 1.42
CA ALA A 21 -7.24 12.03 2.75
C ALA A 21 -8.62 12.70 2.79
N ASN A 22 -8.78 13.83 2.10
CA ASN A 22 -10.06 14.52 1.96
C ASN A 22 -11.09 13.71 1.16
N ASP A 23 -10.66 12.97 0.11
CA ASP A 23 -11.54 12.07 -0.63
C ASP A 23 -12.07 10.93 0.27
N LEU A 24 -11.22 10.37 1.14
CA LEU A 24 -11.66 9.38 2.13
C LEU A 24 -12.68 9.93 3.10
N LEU A 25 -12.50 11.18 3.57
CA LEU A 25 -13.44 11.85 4.46
C LEU A 25 -14.79 12.08 3.76
N ALA A 26 -14.76 12.58 2.52
CA ALA A 26 -15.97 12.79 1.73
C ALA A 26 -16.71 11.47 1.45
N LEU A 27 -15.97 10.37 1.21
CA LEU A 27 -16.55 9.04 1.06
C LEU A 27 -17.22 8.59 2.36
N ALA A 28 -16.57 8.73 3.52
CA ALA A 28 -17.15 8.38 4.81
C ALA A 28 -18.42 9.19 5.08
N ASP A 29 -18.42 10.50 4.78
CA ASP A 29 -19.58 11.38 4.90
C ASP A 29 -20.74 10.93 3.99
N SER A 30 -20.44 10.47 2.79
CA SER A 30 -21.47 9.97 1.85
C SER A 30 -22.21 8.73 2.37
N PHE A 31 -21.57 7.94 3.23
CA PHE A 31 -22.19 6.80 3.94
C PHE A 31 -22.77 7.18 5.31
N GLY A 32 -22.66 8.44 5.73
CA GLY A 32 -23.08 8.87 7.06
C GLY A 32 -22.18 8.32 8.19
N ALA A 33 -20.97 7.84 7.87
CA ALA A 33 -20.05 7.27 8.84
C ALA A 33 -19.41 8.38 9.68
N GLN A 34 -19.73 8.43 10.97
CA GLN A 34 -19.13 9.39 11.90
C GLN A 34 -17.69 9.01 12.24
N HIS A 35 -17.41 7.72 12.34
CA HIS A 35 -16.09 7.15 12.55
C HIS A 35 -15.81 6.10 11.47
N PHE A 36 -14.57 6.02 11.02
CA PHE A 36 -14.13 5.01 10.05
C PHE A 36 -12.70 4.57 10.30
N ALA A 37 -12.31 3.49 9.68
CA ALA A 37 -10.96 2.94 9.68
C ALA A 37 -10.36 2.97 8.28
N VAL A 38 -9.03 3.08 8.20
CA VAL A 38 -8.29 2.97 6.95
C VAL A 38 -7.22 1.91 7.10
N SER A 39 -7.22 0.94 6.19
CA SER A 39 -6.17 -0.07 6.09
C SER A 39 -5.51 0.03 4.71
N GLY A 40 -4.19 0.03 4.67
CA GLY A 40 -3.42 0.07 3.43
C GLY A 40 -2.40 -1.07 3.38
N TRP A 41 -2.45 -1.86 2.30
CA TRP A 41 -1.50 -2.92 2.04
C TRP A 41 -0.50 -2.52 0.96
N SER A 42 0.78 -2.88 1.14
CA SER A 42 1.85 -2.62 0.17
C SER A 42 1.93 -1.12 -0.19
N GLU A 43 1.78 -0.78 -1.46
CA GLU A 43 1.68 0.63 -1.92
C GLU A 43 0.50 1.40 -1.32
N GLY A 44 -0.51 0.70 -0.77
CA GLY A 44 -1.60 1.32 -0.03
C GLY A 44 -1.19 1.82 1.37
N GLY A 45 -0.13 1.27 1.95
CA GLY A 45 0.36 1.64 3.28
C GLY A 45 0.63 3.14 3.45
N PRO A 46 1.47 3.77 2.61
CA PRO A 46 1.73 5.21 2.66
C PRO A 46 0.48 6.08 2.56
N TRP A 47 -0.53 5.65 1.81
CA TRP A 47 -1.80 6.35 1.69
C TRP A 47 -2.65 6.27 2.97
N ALA A 48 -2.62 5.12 3.66
CA ALA A 48 -3.22 5.00 4.98
C ALA A 48 -2.48 5.85 6.02
N LEU A 49 -1.15 5.92 5.96
CA LEU A 49 -0.32 6.77 6.83
C LEU A 49 -0.57 8.27 6.56
N ALA A 50 -0.77 8.65 5.32
CA ALA A 50 -1.16 10.01 4.97
C ALA A 50 -2.53 10.37 5.58
N ALA A 51 -3.52 9.46 5.50
CA ALA A 51 -4.80 9.67 6.17
C ALA A 51 -4.63 9.88 7.68
N ALA A 52 -3.72 9.13 8.33
CA ALA A 52 -3.40 9.31 9.74
C ALA A 52 -2.82 10.70 10.04
N SER A 53 -2.08 11.29 9.11
CA SER A 53 -1.44 12.60 9.27
C SER A 53 -2.38 13.78 9.01
N TYR A 54 -3.29 13.65 8.04
CA TYR A 54 -4.13 14.76 7.60
C TYR A 54 -5.52 14.80 8.21
N LEU A 55 -6.07 13.63 8.63
CA LEU A 55 -7.44 13.56 9.12
C LEU A 55 -7.55 13.74 10.62
N ASP A 56 -8.67 14.33 11.05
CA ASP A 56 -9.00 14.49 12.47
C ASP A 56 -9.07 13.11 13.16
N PRO A 57 -8.34 12.90 14.27
CA PRO A 57 -8.45 11.71 15.10
C PRO A 57 -9.88 11.38 15.55
N ALA A 58 -10.74 12.39 15.70
CA ALA A 58 -12.14 12.19 16.05
C ALA A 58 -12.94 11.47 14.93
N ARG A 59 -12.49 11.55 13.67
CA ARG A 59 -13.15 10.91 12.53
C ARG A 59 -12.50 9.59 12.14
N LEU A 60 -11.18 9.54 12.09
CA LEU A 60 -10.41 8.36 11.71
C LEU A 60 -10.04 7.55 12.95
N ALA A 61 -10.84 6.55 13.28
CA ALA A 61 -10.73 5.77 14.52
C ALA A 61 -9.58 4.78 14.52
N HIS A 62 -9.21 4.24 13.35
CA HIS A 62 -8.16 3.22 13.24
C HIS A 62 -7.38 3.36 11.94
N VAL A 63 -6.07 3.13 12.02
CA VAL A 63 -5.18 3.10 10.84
C VAL A 63 -4.29 1.87 10.89
N THR A 64 -4.28 1.14 9.79
CA THR A 64 -3.42 -0.04 9.61
C THR A 64 -2.54 0.13 8.37
N CYS A 65 -1.23 -0.05 8.54
CA CYS A 65 -0.24 -0.17 7.48
C CYS A 65 0.24 -1.63 7.42
N ILE A 66 -0.07 -2.33 6.34
CA ILE A 66 0.25 -3.76 6.16
C ILE A 66 1.34 -3.87 5.11
N ALA A 67 2.51 -4.38 5.47
CA ALA A 67 3.65 -4.55 4.55
C ALA A 67 3.88 -3.29 3.69
N GLY A 68 3.88 -2.11 4.31
CA GLY A 68 3.76 -0.82 3.62
C GLY A 68 5.00 -0.43 2.83
N ALA A 69 4.81 -0.05 1.57
CA ALA A 69 5.86 0.41 0.66
C ALA A 69 6.35 1.83 1.00
N SER A 70 6.98 1.98 2.14
CA SER A 70 7.28 3.27 2.80
C SER A 70 8.60 3.92 2.35
N TYR A 71 8.84 3.96 1.05
CA TYR A 71 10.13 4.36 0.45
C TYR A 71 10.49 5.84 0.61
N GLY A 72 9.52 6.72 0.50
CA GLY A 72 9.73 8.17 0.57
C GLY A 72 10.33 8.66 1.88
N THR A 73 10.31 7.83 2.95
CA THR A 73 10.91 8.17 4.24
C THR A 73 12.45 8.10 4.25
N PHE A 74 13.05 7.46 3.25
CA PHE A 74 14.52 7.29 3.16
C PHE A 74 15.22 8.36 2.33
N GLY A 75 14.47 9.28 1.71
CA GLY A 75 15.03 10.27 0.81
C GLY A 75 15.84 9.63 -0.31
N ALA A 76 16.96 10.23 -0.71
CA ALA A 76 17.79 9.76 -1.83
C ALA A 76 18.43 8.37 -1.64
N ASN A 77 18.49 7.87 -0.41
CA ASN A 77 19.17 6.60 -0.09
C ASN A 77 18.23 5.39 -0.05
N TRP A 78 16.96 5.55 -0.40
CA TRP A 78 15.97 4.48 -0.35
C TRP A 78 16.39 3.25 -1.18
N ALA A 79 17.02 3.45 -2.34
CA ALA A 79 17.44 2.35 -3.22
C ALA A 79 18.43 1.38 -2.58
N ALA A 80 19.24 1.82 -1.61
CA ALA A 80 20.16 0.97 -0.88
C ALA A 80 19.47 0.02 0.12
N ARG A 81 18.19 0.24 0.40
CA ARG A 81 17.36 -0.55 1.30
C ARG A 81 16.63 -1.70 0.61
N TYR A 82 16.64 -1.71 -0.72
CA TYR A 82 15.98 -2.75 -1.51
C TYR A 82 16.88 -3.96 -1.71
N GLN A 83 16.25 -5.13 -1.63
CA GLN A 83 16.87 -6.39 -2.08
C GLN A 83 16.64 -6.63 -3.57
N SER A 84 15.56 -6.09 -4.12
CA SER A 84 15.20 -6.24 -5.54
C SER A 84 15.85 -5.15 -6.39
N SER A 85 16.63 -5.56 -7.38
CA SER A 85 17.20 -4.65 -8.39
C SER A 85 16.12 -4.02 -9.29
N VAL A 86 15.00 -4.70 -9.49
CA VAL A 86 13.87 -4.23 -10.31
C VAL A 86 13.19 -3.05 -9.61
N ASP A 87 12.92 -3.16 -8.31
CA ASP A 87 12.31 -2.08 -7.54
C ASP A 87 13.24 -0.89 -7.42
N ALA A 88 14.55 -1.14 -7.21
CA ALA A 88 15.56 -0.09 -7.21
C ALA A 88 15.63 0.64 -8.57
N LEU A 89 15.49 -0.09 -9.68
CA LEU A 89 15.42 0.51 -11.01
C LEU A 89 14.12 1.32 -11.16
N GLY A 90 12.98 0.75 -10.76
CA GLY A 90 11.67 1.40 -10.83
C GLY A 90 11.68 2.76 -10.16
N GLY A 91 12.14 2.84 -8.93
CA GLY A 91 12.19 4.10 -8.22
C GLY A 91 13.20 5.11 -8.79
N ARG A 92 14.34 4.66 -9.34
CA ARG A 92 15.25 5.57 -10.07
C ARG A 92 14.60 6.13 -11.32
N LEU A 93 13.86 5.31 -12.08
CA LEU A 93 13.08 5.75 -13.22
C LEU A 93 11.98 6.73 -12.80
N ALA A 94 11.26 6.43 -11.73
CA ALA A 94 10.22 7.28 -11.18
C ALA A 94 10.73 8.69 -10.82
N LEU A 95 11.94 8.80 -10.28
CA LEU A 95 12.51 10.07 -9.84
C LEU A 95 13.26 10.82 -10.95
N HIS A 96 13.85 10.12 -11.91
CA HIS A 96 14.82 10.74 -12.84
C HIS A 96 14.49 10.54 -14.33
N PHE A 97 13.60 9.59 -14.69
CA PHE A 97 13.25 9.31 -16.08
C PHE A 97 11.80 8.81 -16.22
N GLN A 98 10.85 9.70 -16.03
CA GLN A 98 9.41 9.43 -16.09
C GLN A 98 8.93 8.67 -17.34
N PRO A 99 9.42 8.92 -18.58
CA PRO A 99 9.00 8.13 -19.72
C PRO A 99 9.38 6.64 -19.61
N GLY A 100 10.54 6.33 -19.07
CA GLY A 100 10.96 4.96 -18.82
C GLY A 100 10.15 4.28 -17.72
N PHE A 101 9.81 5.02 -16.67
CA PHE A 101 8.94 4.54 -15.60
C PHE A 101 7.52 4.23 -16.12
N ARG A 102 6.96 5.12 -16.93
CA ARG A 102 5.68 4.90 -17.58
C ARG A 102 5.70 3.65 -18.46
N LEU A 103 6.72 3.48 -19.31
CA LEU A 103 6.87 2.32 -20.17
C LEU A 103 6.94 1.02 -19.34
N MET A 104 7.64 1.03 -18.21
CA MET A 104 7.72 -0.11 -17.30
C MET A 104 6.32 -0.51 -16.79
N TYR A 105 5.50 0.44 -16.37
CA TYR A 105 4.13 0.16 -15.92
C TYR A 105 3.18 -0.22 -17.07
N GLU A 106 3.36 0.32 -18.27
CA GLU A 106 2.60 -0.09 -19.46
C GLU A 106 2.90 -1.56 -19.83
N LEU A 107 4.17 -1.98 -19.74
CA LEU A 107 4.56 -3.38 -19.95
C LEU A 107 4.04 -4.30 -18.85
N LEU A 108 4.06 -3.84 -17.60
CA LEU A 108 3.48 -4.56 -16.47
C LEU A 108 1.96 -4.75 -16.68
N GLY A 109 1.24 -3.69 -17.05
CA GLY A 109 -0.18 -3.74 -17.34
C GLY A 109 -0.51 -4.64 -18.53
N LEU A 110 0.30 -4.61 -19.59
CA LEU A 110 0.15 -5.53 -20.72
C LEU A 110 0.34 -6.98 -20.27
N SER A 111 1.32 -7.24 -19.42
CA SER A 111 1.56 -8.57 -18.84
C SER A 111 0.37 -9.03 -18.00
N ALA A 112 -0.12 -8.21 -17.08
CA ALA A 112 -1.24 -8.54 -16.20
C ALA A 112 -2.57 -8.75 -16.97
N THR A 113 -2.77 -8.02 -18.11
CA THR A 113 -4.05 -8.06 -18.84
C THR A 113 -4.09 -9.02 -19.99
N ARG A 114 -2.94 -9.34 -20.64
CA ARG A 114 -2.86 -10.14 -21.86
C ARG A 114 -2.00 -11.41 -21.72
N PHE A 115 -1.08 -11.43 -20.75
CA PHE A 115 -0.13 -12.52 -20.55
C PHE A 115 -0.13 -13.00 -19.10
N GLU A 116 -1.31 -13.25 -18.56
CA GLU A 116 -1.57 -13.57 -17.14
C GLU A 116 -0.68 -14.68 -16.59
N ALA A 117 -0.46 -15.77 -17.35
CA ALA A 117 0.42 -16.86 -16.92
C ALA A 117 1.87 -16.39 -16.72
N SER A 118 2.38 -15.54 -17.61
CA SER A 118 3.72 -14.96 -17.50
C SER A 118 3.81 -13.96 -16.35
N TYR A 119 2.77 -13.15 -16.15
CA TYR A 119 2.66 -12.23 -15.03
C TYR A 119 2.71 -12.98 -13.68
N LEU A 120 1.88 -14.03 -13.54
CA LEU A 120 1.84 -14.83 -12.31
C LEU A 120 3.16 -15.58 -12.09
N GLN A 121 3.79 -16.09 -13.15
CA GLN A 121 5.10 -16.73 -13.04
C GLN A 121 6.18 -15.76 -12.57
N ALA A 122 6.22 -14.54 -13.10
CA ALA A 122 7.17 -13.51 -12.69
C ALA A 122 6.93 -13.08 -11.23
N LEU A 123 5.67 -12.92 -10.84
CA LEU A 123 5.31 -12.64 -9.45
C LEU A 123 5.80 -13.75 -8.51
N LYS A 124 5.50 -15.02 -8.82
CA LYS A 124 5.92 -16.18 -7.99
C LYS A 124 7.44 -16.27 -7.84
N GLN A 125 8.21 -15.79 -8.81
CA GLN A 125 9.67 -15.74 -8.72
C GLN A 125 10.17 -14.61 -7.81
N SER A 126 9.39 -13.55 -7.60
CA SER A 126 9.75 -12.38 -6.79
C SER A 126 9.34 -12.47 -5.32
N ILE A 127 8.43 -13.36 -4.98
CA ILE A 127 7.86 -13.54 -3.64
C ILE A 127 8.46 -14.74 -2.89
N GLY A 128 8.22 -14.79 -1.57
CA GLY A 128 8.64 -15.91 -0.71
C GLY A 128 7.80 -17.18 -0.89
N VAL A 129 8.26 -18.28 -0.28
CA VAL A 129 7.53 -19.57 -0.34
C VAL A 129 6.16 -19.44 0.31
N THR A 130 6.06 -18.80 1.46
CA THR A 130 4.79 -18.55 2.17
C THR A 130 3.79 -17.79 1.30
N ASP A 131 4.25 -16.78 0.56
CA ASP A 131 3.39 -16.03 -0.37
C ASP A 131 2.94 -16.90 -1.55
N GLN A 132 3.82 -17.79 -2.04
CA GLN A 132 3.46 -18.75 -3.10
C GLN A 132 2.40 -19.73 -2.61
N GLU A 133 2.45 -20.14 -1.34
CA GLU A 133 1.43 -20.98 -0.71
C GLU A 133 0.07 -20.25 -0.65
N VAL A 134 0.04 -18.97 -0.27
CA VAL A 134 -1.18 -18.13 -0.31
C VAL A 134 -1.77 -18.08 -1.72
N LEU A 135 -0.93 -17.88 -2.74
CA LEU A 135 -1.36 -17.87 -4.15
C LEU A 135 -1.59 -19.27 -4.75
N SER A 136 -1.37 -20.34 -3.99
CA SER A 136 -1.77 -21.70 -4.41
C SER A 136 -3.26 -21.97 -4.22
N ASP A 137 -3.94 -21.21 -3.37
CA ASP A 137 -5.40 -21.17 -3.31
C ASP A 137 -5.95 -20.53 -4.58
N GLY A 138 -6.75 -21.29 -5.30
CA GLY A 138 -7.26 -20.90 -6.63
C GLY A 138 -8.18 -19.67 -6.56
N GLU A 139 -8.99 -19.53 -5.52
CA GLU A 139 -9.91 -18.38 -5.37
C GLU A 139 -9.14 -17.11 -5.02
N VAL A 140 -8.16 -17.22 -4.11
CA VAL A 140 -7.26 -16.11 -3.75
C VAL A 140 -6.45 -15.66 -4.96
N CYS A 141 -5.86 -16.62 -5.70
CA CYS A 141 -5.08 -16.32 -6.90
C CYS A 141 -5.94 -15.63 -7.98
N GLN A 142 -7.13 -16.14 -8.23
CA GLN A 142 -8.05 -15.56 -9.21
C GLN A 142 -8.47 -14.14 -8.82
N SER A 143 -8.85 -13.92 -7.55
CA SER A 143 -9.20 -12.60 -7.04
C SER A 143 -8.04 -11.60 -7.15
N PHE A 144 -6.81 -12.05 -6.85
CA PHE A 144 -5.60 -11.22 -7.02
C PHE A 144 -5.37 -10.85 -8.48
N LEU A 145 -5.52 -11.78 -9.41
CA LEU A 145 -5.35 -11.52 -10.85
C LEU A 145 -6.43 -10.58 -11.39
N GLU A 146 -7.68 -10.73 -10.93
CA GLU A 146 -8.78 -9.82 -11.28
C GLU A 146 -8.51 -8.40 -10.77
N ALA A 147 -8.09 -8.25 -9.52
CA ALA A 147 -7.70 -6.96 -8.95
C ALA A 147 -6.51 -6.35 -9.71
N SER A 148 -5.51 -7.17 -10.06
CA SER A 148 -4.36 -6.70 -10.86
C SER A 148 -4.79 -6.19 -12.23
N ARG A 149 -5.70 -6.88 -12.93
CA ARG A 149 -6.26 -6.40 -14.21
C ARG A 149 -7.05 -5.12 -14.05
N GLU A 150 -7.88 -5.05 -13.00
CA GLU A 150 -8.72 -3.89 -12.71
C GLU A 150 -7.88 -2.63 -12.44
N CYS A 151 -6.73 -2.76 -11.78
CA CYS A 151 -5.80 -1.64 -11.57
C CYS A 151 -5.38 -0.96 -12.90
N PHE A 152 -5.30 -1.71 -13.99
CA PHE A 152 -4.93 -1.21 -15.32
C PHE A 152 -6.12 -0.90 -16.22
N ARG A 153 -7.34 -0.87 -15.72
CA ARG A 153 -8.57 -0.61 -16.48
C ARG A 153 -8.49 0.65 -17.35
N HIS A 154 -7.89 1.71 -16.84
CA HIS A 154 -7.69 2.97 -17.53
C HIS A 154 -6.24 3.18 -18.00
N GLY A 155 -5.47 2.09 -18.17
CA GLY A 155 -4.05 2.12 -18.50
C GLY A 155 -3.16 2.34 -17.27
N ALA A 156 -1.89 2.60 -17.50
CA ALA A 156 -0.87 2.67 -16.44
C ALA A 156 -0.78 4.04 -15.76
N GLU A 157 -1.39 5.09 -16.29
CA GLU A 157 -1.10 6.46 -15.92
C GLU A 157 -1.46 6.80 -14.46
N GLY A 158 -2.58 6.24 -13.96
CA GLY A 158 -2.97 6.37 -12.56
C GLY A 158 -1.96 5.74 -11.61
N LEU A 159 -1.51 4.51 -11.93
CA LEU A 159 -0.50 3.78 -11.16
C LEU A 159 0.86 4.46 -11.22
N VAL A 160 1.27 4.98 -12.39
CA VAL A 160 2.53 5.73 -12.54
C VAL A 160 2.54 6.98 -11.66
N ALA A 161 1.44 7.74 -11.66
CA ALA A 161 1.31 8.92 -10.80
C ALA A 161 1.36 8.53 -9.31
N ASP A 162 0.67 7.47 -8.94
CA ASP A 162 0.63 6.92 -7.59
C ASP A 162 2.01 6.51 -7.10
N ALA A 163 2.66 5.61 -7.82
CA ALA A 163 3.97 5.08 -7.46
C ALA A 163 5.07 6.16 -7.46
N THR A 164 4.99 7.15 -8.35
CA THR A 164 5.93 8.29 -8.32
C THR A 164 5.89 9.04 -6.99
N MET A 165 4.69 9.25 -6.45
CA MET A 165 4.54 9.91 -5.15
C MET A 165 5.11 9.09 -4.00
N LEU A 166 5.07 7.76 -4.08
CA LEU A 166 5.62 6.87 -3.05
C LEU A 166 7.15 6.93 -2.97
N TYR A 167 7.83 7.18 -4.10
CA TYR A 167 9.29 7.30 -4.15
C TYR A 167 9.81 8.70 -3.81
N GLN A 168 8.95 9.71 -3.84
CA GLN A 168 9.32 11.08 -3.44
C GLN A 168 9.32 11.22 -1.92
N ALA A 169 9.99 12.25 -1.41
CA ALA A 169 9.88 12.61 0.01
C ALA A 169 8.42 12.94 0.33
N TRP A 170 7.91 12.35 1.41
CA TRP A 170 6.54 12.60 1.81
C TRP A 170 6.37 14.02 2.36
N PRO A 171 5.26 14.70 2.02
CA PRO A 171 4.98 16.04 2.51
C PRO A 171 4.39 16.05 3.94
N PHE A 172 4.33 14.90 4.60
CA PHE A 172 3.82 14.72 5.97
C PHE A 172 4.85 14.02 6.85
N ASP A 173 4.78 14.28 8.15
CA ASP A 173 5.71 13.72 9.15
C ASP A 173 4.95 12.80 10.12
N MET A 174 5.33 11.54 10.15
CA MET A 174 4.75 10.54 11.05
C MET A 174 5.01 10.87 12.53
N ALA A 175 6.04 11.65 12.85
CA ALA A 175 6.29 12.10 14.22
C ALA A 175 5.20 13.01 14.78
N THR A 176 4.36 13.58 13.92
CA THR A 176 3.24 14.45 14.32
C THR A 176 1.91 13.73 14.48
N VAL A 177 1.85 12.45 14.14
CA VAL A 177 0.63 11.64 14.24
C VAL A 177 0.31 11.36 15.70
N THR A 178 -0.88 11.73 16.14
CA THR A 178 -1.30 11.67 17.56
C THR A 178 -2.11 10.43 17.91
N ARG A 179 -2.53 9.66 16.90
CA ARG A 179 -3.28 8.41 17.09
C ARG A 179 -2.37 7.18 17.01
N PRO A 180 -2.73 6.05 17.61
CA PRO A 180 -2.08 4.78 17.36
C PRO A 180 -2.19 4.38 15.90
N VAL A 181 -1.12 3.84 15.33
CA VAL A 181 -1.08 3.24 13.99
C VAL A 181 -0.60 1.81 14.12
N HIS A 182 -1.37 0.87 13.59
CA HIS A 182 -1.01 -0.54 13.57
C HIS A 182 -0.16 -0.85 12.34
N PHE A 183 1.01 -1.40 12.56
CA PHE A 183 1.92 -1.87 11.51
C PHE A 183 1.96 -3.38 11.52
N TRP A 184 1.53 -4.02 10.45
CA TRP A 184 1.60 -5.45 10.26
C TRP A 184 2.67 -5.80 9.24
N GLN A 185 3.57 -6.73 9.60
CA GLN A 185 4.72 -7.06 8.76
C GLN A 185 5.05 -8.55 8.84
N GLY A 186 5.22 -9.16 7.67
CA GLY A 186 5.78 -10.50 7.56
C GLY A 186 7.31 -10.45 7.69
N SER A 187 7.89 -11.36 8.49
CA SER A 187 9.35 -11.40 8.68
C SER A 187 10.10 -11.83 7.42
N ASP A 188 9.43 -12.56 6.52
CA ASP A 188 9.98 -13.13 5.29
C ASP A 188 9.50 -12.39 4.03
N ASP A 189 8.98 -11.17 4.20
CA ASP A 189 8.55 -10.32 3.09
C ASP A 189 9.74 -9.93 2.21
N LYS A 190 9.72 -10.41 0.95
CA LYS A 190 10.76 -10.14 -0.04
C LYS A 190 10.47 -8.92 -0.90
N LEU A 191 9.22 -8.46 -0.96
CA LEU A 191 8.83 -7.28 -1.74
C LEU A 191 9.06 -5.98 -0.95
N VAL A 192 8.60 -5.97 0.29
CA VAL A 192 8.83 -4.85 1.21
C VAL A 192 9.51 -5.37 2.47
N PRO A 193 10.83 -5.41 2.52
CA PRO A 193 11.57 -5.90 3.68
C PRO A 193 11.21 -5.17 4.97
N GLU A 194 11.15 -5.91 6.08
CA GLU A 194 10.77 -5.39 7.40
C GLU A 194 11.44 -4.05 7.78
N PRO A 195 12.76 -3.85 7.56
CA PRO A 195 13.40 -2.58 7.93
C PRO A 195 12.82 -1.33 7.27
N ILE A 196 12.15 -1.47 6.12
CA ILE A 196 11.49 -0.36 5.43
C ILE A 196 10.30 0.11 6.25
N ASN A 197 9.38 -0.80 6.56
CA ASN A 197 8.17 -0.48 7.32
C ASN A 197 8.50 -0.16 8.79
N ARG A 198 9.46 -0.86 9.38
CA ARG A 198 9.94 -0.64 10.76
C ARG A 198 10.48 0.76 10.98
N THR A 199 11.24 1.30 10.02
CA THR A 199 11.76 2.68 10.11
C THR A 199 10.64 3.72 10.23
N VAL A 200 9.51 3.49 9.61
CA VAL A 200 8.34 4.37 9.73
C VAL A 200 7.66 4.18 11.08
N ALA A 201 7.45 2.93 11.47
CA ALA A 201 6.85 2.61 12.78
C ALA A 201 7.65 3.23 13.94
N ASP A 202 8.99 3.13 13.90
CA ASP A 202 9.87 3.69 14.93
C ASP A 202 9.81 5.23 15.03
N LYS A 203 9.37 5.91 13.97
CA LYS A 203 9.16 7.37 13.96
C LYS A 203 7.74 7.79 14.33
N THR A 204 6.82 6.84 14.39
CA THR A 204 5.40 7.10 14.64
C THR A 204 5.08 6.98 16.13
N PRO A 205 4.69 8.06 16.81
CA PRO A 205 4.29 7.99 18.21
C PRO A 205 3.12 7.01 18.41
N GLY A 206 3.22 6.13 19.39
CA GLY A 206 2.16 5.14 19.66
C GLY A 206 2.00 4.06 18.59
N ALA A 207 3.00 3.84 17.73
CA ALA A 207 2.98 2.73 16.77
C ALA A 207 2.84 1.38 17.47
N ILE A 208 1.94 0.54 16.98
CA ILE A 208 1.70 -0.82 17.44
C ILE A 208 2.21 -1.76 16.37
N TRP A 209 3.25 -2.54 16.71
CA TRP A 209 3.92 -3.43 15.76
C TRP A 209 3.44 -4.87 15.91
N HIS A 210 2.96 -5.44 14.80
CA HIS A 210 2.56 -6.83 14.68
C HIS A 210 3.51 -7.55 13.71
N SER A 211 4.34 -8.43 14.23
CA SER A 211 5.25 -9.26 13.43
C SER A 211 4.65 -10.63 13.20
N ILE A 212 4.50 -11.01 11.95
CA ILE A 212 4.06 -12.35 11.54
C ILE A 212 5.29 -13.18 11.18
N GLN A 213 5.70 -14.05 12.08
CA GLN A 213 6.89 -14.88 11.89
C GLN A 213 6.69 -15.87 10.72
N GLY A 214 7.63 -15.89 9.77
CA GLY A 214 7.54 -16.67 8.54
C GLY A 214 6.54 -16.12 7.52
N GLY A 215 5.80 -15.06 7.86
CA GLY A 215 4.87 -14.41 6.94
C GLY A 215 5.59 -13.66 5.82
N GLY A 216 5.04 -13.69 4.62
CA GLY A 216 5.54 -12.94 3.47
C GLY A 216 4.81 -11.62 3.26
N HIS A 217 4.78 -11.14 2.01
CA HIS A 217 4.11 -9.91 1.62
C HIS A 217 2.58 -10.02 1.64
N PHE A 218 2.05 -11.23 1.42
CA PHE A 218 0.61 -11.51 1.31
C PHE A 218 -0.07 -11.75 2.67
N ILE A 219 0.52 -11.29 3.78
CA ILE A 219 -0.11 -11.36 5.12
C ILE A 219 -1.46 -10.65 5.17
N ALA A 220 -1.70 -9.65 4.32
CA ALA A 220 -3.00 -8.99 4.21
C ALA A 220 -4.13 -9.98 3.83
N LEU A 221 -3.80 -11.07 3.13
CA LEU A 221 -4.74 -12.13 2.74
C LEU A 221 -4.72 -13.29 3.75
N SER A 222 -3.53 -13.82 4.08
CA SER A 222 -3.42 -14.97 4.97
C SER A 222 -3.80 -14.68 6.43
N HIS A 223 -3.70 -13.42 6.89
CA HIS A 223 -4.04 -12.96 8.25
C HIS A 223 -5.17 -11.94 8.26
N ALA A 224 -6.00 -11.93 7.20
CA ALA A 224 -7.11 -10.99 7.06
C ALA A 224 -8.05 -10.98 8.27
N ASN A 225 -8.38 -12.15 8.82
CA ASN A 225 -9.28 -12.27 9.97
C ASN A 225 -8.71 -11.60 11.23
N GLU A 226 -7.42 -11.76 11.51
CA GLU A 226 -6.76 -11.14 12.66
C GLU A 226 -6.70 -9.62 12.50
N ILE A 227 -6.31 -9.15 11.32
CA ILE A 227 -6.23 -7.72 10.99
C ILE A 227 -7.62 -7.07 11.10
N LEU A 228 -8.64 -7.69 10.50
CA LEU A 228 -10.01 -7.16 10.55
C LEU A 228 -10.63 -7.22 11.94
N ALA A 229 -10.30 -8.22 12.76
CA ALA A 229 -10.74 -8.30 14.14
C ALA A 229 -10.16 -7.13 14.97
N GLN A 230 -8.88 -6.77 14.75
CA GLN A 230 -8.28 -5.61 15.39
C GLN A 230 -8.97 -4.31 14.97
N VAL A 231 -9.20 -4.13 13.67
CA VAL A 231 -9.93 -2.96 13.13
C VAL A 231 -11.33 -2.85 13.77
N ALA A 232 -12.07 -3.95 13.82
CA ALA A 232 -13.42 -3.97 14.40
C ALA A 232 -13.42 -3.64 15.90
N SER A 233 -12.43 -4.15 16.64
CA SER A 233 -12.26 -3.85 18.06
C SER A 233 -12.05 -2.34 18.30
N ASP A 234 -11.16 -1.72 17.54
CA ASP A 234 -10.83 -0.30 17.72
C ASP A 234 -11.98 0.61 17.29
N LEU A 235 -12.70 0.25 16.21
CA LEU A 235 -13.91 0.96 15.81
C LEU A 235 -15.00 0.91 16.89
N ALA A 236 -15.18 -0.23 17.57
CA ALA A 236 -16.15 -0.37 18.66
C ALA A 236 -15.80 0.52 19.85
N HIS A 237 -14.51 0.66 20.18
CA HIS A 237 -14.06 1.53 21.27
C HIS A 237 -14.18 3.03 20.94
N ALA A 238 -14.09 3.42 19.68
CA ALA A 238 -14.24 4.81 19.25
C ALA A 238 -15.69 5.31 19.30
N GLN A 239 -16.67 4.42 19.43
CA GLN A 239 -18.10 4.76 19.50
C GLN A 239 -18.60 4.93 20.94
N THR A 240 -17.78 4.60 21.93
CA THR A 240 -18.07 4.73 23.36
C THR A 240 -17.46 5.98 23.96
#